data_d8445c869d0fc96c431458538f9921cb
#
_entry.id   d8445c869d0fc96c431458538f9921cb
#
_cell.length_a   1.000
_cell.length_b   1.000
_cell.length_c   1.000
_cell.angle_alpha   90.00
_cell.angle_beta   90.00
_cell.angle_gamma   90.00
#
_symmetry.space_group_name_H-M   'P 1'
#
loop_
_entity.id
_entity.type
_entity.pdbx_description
1 polymer ?
#
loop_
_entity_poly.entity_id
_entity_poly.type
_entity_poly.pdbx_seq_one_letter_code
_entity_poly.pdbx_strand_id
1 'polypeptide(L)'
;MIVIGIDPGLARMGYGVLEVTRGEISAVCYGCIETSGKDLRASERLLKIHTEVGILFEKYQPAHLSLEKLFFTRNISSAMGVSEVRGIILLAAEQRKIPVAEYTPNQVKQAITGSGRADKRQMQEMIKRLLRLTEIPTPDDAADALSIALCHIHIMR
;
A
#
# COMPACT_ATOMS: atom_id res chain seq x y z
N MET A 1 15.80 -4.28 -6.62
CA MET A 1 15.02 -3.03 -6.56
C MET A 1 13.86 -3.24 -5.61
N ILE A 2 13.69 -2.37 -4.62
CA ILE A 2 12.57 -2.45 -3.67
C ILE A 2 11.46 -1.48 -4.09
N VAL A 3 10.23 -1.96 -4.01
CA VAL A 3 9.00 -1.19 -4.20
C VAL A 3 8.12 -1.38 -2.97
N ILE A 4 7.62 -0.29 -2.41
CA ILE A 4 6.64 -0.33 -1.32
C ILE A 4 5.28 0.11 -1.86
N GLY A 5 4.26 -0.70 -1.62
CA GLY A 5 2.85 -0.34 -1.83
C GLY A 5 2.20 0.01 -0.50
N ILE A 6 1.38 1.03 -0.50
CA ILE A 6 0.61 1.43 0.68
C ILE A 6 -0.86 1.60 0.30
N ASP A 7 -1.72 0.98 1.10
CA ASP A 7 -3.17 1.21 1.12
C ASP A 7 -3.48 2.13 2.30
N PRO A 8 -3.73 3.44 2.05
CA PRO A 8 -3.79 4.43 3.11
C PRO A 8 -5.11 4.38 3.87
N GLY A 9 -5.03 4.27 5.19
CA GLY A 9 -6.16 4.33 6.10
C GLY A 9 -5.74 4.87 7.47
N LEU A 10 -6.64 5.63 8.14
CA LEU A 10 -6.33 6.20 9.44
C LEU A 10 -6.40 5.17 10.57
N ALA A 11 -7.40 4.29 10.57
CA ALA A 11 -7.52 3.23 11.56
C ALA A 11 -6.57 2.07 11.28
N ARG A 12 -6.42 1.73 10.00
CA ARG A 12 -5.55 0.66 9.50
C ARG A 12 -4.96 1.11 8.18
N MET A 13 -3.66 1.02 8.07
CA MET A 13 -2.92 1.30 6.86
C MET A 13 -2.14 0.06 6.45
N GLY A 14 -2.49 -0.51 5.32
CA GLY A 14 -1.77 -1.64 4.75
C GLY A 14 -0.43 -1.22 4.16
N TYR A 15 0.59 -2.07 4.29
CA TYR A 15 1.85 -1.93 3.57
C TYR A 15 2.32 -3.26 3.00
N GLY A 16 2.97 -3.20 1.84
CA GLY A 16 3.58 -4.35 1.20
C GLY A 16 4.92 -3.97 0.58
N VAL A 17 5.96 -4.72 0.89
CA VAL A 17 7.32 -4.52 0.41
C VAL A 17 7.66 -5.63 -0.56
N LEU A 18 7.90 -5.28 -1.83
CA LEU A 18 8.28 -6.22 -2.88
C LEU A 18 9.73 -5.96 -3.33
N GLU A 19 10.44 -7.03 -3.60
CA GLU A 19 11.74 -6.99 -4.23
C GLU A 19 11.67 -7.51 -5.66
N VAL A 20 12.33 -6.80 -6.56
CA VAL A 20 12.56 -7.24 -7.95
C VAL A 20 14.03 -7.53 -8.13
N THR A 21 14.36 -8.81 -8.35
CA THR A 21 15.74 -9.29 -8.57
C THR A 21 15.79 -10.19 -9.79
N ARG A 22 16.57 -9.81 -10.81
CA ARG A 22 16.72 -10.54 -12.08
C ARG A 22 15.39 -10.84 -12.79
N GLY A 23 14.41 -9.95 -12.65
CA GLY A 23 13.09 -10.12 -13.26
C GLY A 23 12.09 -10.91 -12.41
N GLU A 24 12.51 -11.57 -11.35
CA GLU A 24 11.63 -12.20 -10.37
C GLU A 24 11.13 -11.19 -9.33
N ILE A 25 9.88 -11.36 -8.89
CA ILE A 25 9.23 -10.53 -7.88
C ILE A 25 8.96 -11.41 -6.66
N SER A 26 9.39 -10.95 -5.50
CA SER A 26 9.14 -11.63 -4.22
C SER A 26 8.63 -10.66 -3.17
N ALA A 27 7.77 -11.16 -2.27
CA ALA A 27 7.33 -10.41 -1.10
C ALA A 27 8.41 -10.51 -0.01
N VAL A 28 8.91 -9.35 0.42
CA VAL A 28 9.91 -9.25 1.50
C VAL A 28 9.22 -9.14 2.86
N CYS A 29 8.20 -8.28 2.92
CA CYS A 29 7.43 -8.01 4.14
C CYS A 29 6.08 -7.41 3.78
N TYR A 30 5.08 -7.64 4.58
CA TYR A 30 3.77 -7.00 4.47
C TYR A 30 3.05 -7.01 5.81
N GLY A 31 2.09 -6.14 5.98
CA GLY A 31 1.32 -6.02 7.23
C GLY A 31 0.45 -4.78 7.28
N CYS A 32 0.04 -4.44 8.49
CA CYS A 32 -0.76 -3.24 8.77
C CYS A 32 -0.16 -2.42 9.90
N ILE A 33 -0.28 -1.11 9.77
CA ILE A 33 -0.09 -0.16 10.86
C ILE A 33 -1.48 0.20 11.39
N GLU A 34 -1.72 -0.05 12.66
CA GLU A 34 -3.02 0.19 13.30
C GLU A 34 -2.94 1.37 14.27
N THR A 35 -3.98 2.21 14.24
CA THR A 35 -4.16 3.29 15.20
C THR A 35 -5.58 3.26 15.76
N SER A 36 -5.71 3.40 17.08
CA SER A 36 -7.02 3.45 17.75
C SER A 36 -7.44 4.88 18.02
N GLY A 37 -8.67 5.23 17.62
CA GLY A 37 -9.29 6.51 17.99
C GLY A 37 -9.81 6.55 19.43
N LYS A 38 -9.79 5.42 20.16
CA LYS A 38 -10.16 5.37 21.58
C LYS A 38 -9.01 5.84 22.48
N ASP A 39 -7.77 5.55 22.09
CA ASP A 39 -6.60 5.74 22.92
C ASP A 39 -5.74 6.93 22.47
N LEU A 40 -5.87 7.36 21.21
CA LEU A 40 -5.04 8.38 20.59
C LEU A 40 -5.89 9.51 19.98
N ARG A 41 -5.42 10.75 20.16
CA ARG A 41 -5.93 11.90 19.41
C ARG A 41 -5.60 11.79 17.92
N ALA A 42 -6.30 12.50 17.07
CA ALA A 42 -6.07 12.47 15.61
C ALA A 42 -4.60 12.78 15.25
N SER A 43 -4.00 13.80 15.87
CA SER A 43 -2.61 14.18 15.66
C SER A 43 -1.61 13.09 16.09
N GLU A 44 -1.89 12.37 17.19
CA GLU A 44 -1.05 11.26 17.67
C GLU A 44 -1.11 10.05 16.74
N ARG A 45 -2.29 9.80 16.16
CA ARG A 45 -2.46 8.74 15.14
C ARG A 45 -1.67 9.06 13.88
N LEU A 46 -1.73 10.29 13.39
CA LEU A 46 -0.95 10.74 12.24
C LEU A 46 0.57 10.68 12.53
N LEU A 47 1.00 11.08 13.72
CA LEU A 47 2.40 10.98 14.13
C LEU A 47 2.86 9.52 14.15
N LYS A 48 2.06 8.62 14.70
CA LYS A 48 2.38 7.18 14.71
C LYS A 48 2.56 6.65 13.28
N ILE A 49 1.62 6.94 12.38
CA ILE A 49 1.71 6.54 10.97
C ILE A 49 2.98 7.09 10.32
N HIS A 50 3.27 8.38 10.50
CA HIS A 50 4.48 9.01 9.96
C HIS A 50 5.76 8.32 10.44
N THR A 51 5.83 8.02 11.74
CA THR A 51 6.98 7.35 12.36
C THR A 51 7.17 5.95 11.79
N GLU A 52 6.11 5.14 11.75
CA GLU A 52 6.17 3.77 11.25
C GLU A 52 6.51 3.71 9.74
N VAL A 53 5.95 4.61 8.94
CA VAL A 53 6.29 4.75 7.51
C VAL A 53 7.76 5.15 7.36
N GLY A 54 8.24 6.09 8.19
CA GLY A 54 9.65 6.47 8.22
C GLY A 54 10.57 5.29 8.50
N ILE A 55 10.24 4.44 9.47
CA ILE A 55 10.98 3.21 9.80
C ILE A 55 11.00 2.24 8.60
N LEU A 56 9.86 2.05 7.92
CA LEU A 56 9.79 1.22 6.72
C LEU A 56 10.73 1.75 5.61
N PHE A 57 10.70 3.06 5.35
CA PHE A 57 11.54 3.67 4.33
C PHE A 57 13.03 3.59 4.66
N GLU A 58 13.41 3.78 5.91
CA GLU A 58 14.79 3.66 6.37
C GLU A 58 15.29 2.21 6.28
N LYS A 59 14.46 1.26 6.68
CA LYS A 59 14.83 -0.15 6.68
C LYS A 59 14.98 -0.73 5.28
N TYR A 60 14.06 -0.40 4.37
CA TYR A 60 13.99 -1.04 3.06
C TYR A 60 14.53 -0.18 1.92
N GLN A 61 14.73 1.11 2.12
CA GLN A 61 15.25 2.07 1.14
C GLN A 61 14.62 1.89 -0.25
N PRO A 62 13.28 2.06 -0.37
CA PRO A 62 12.58 1.75 -1.59
C PRO A 62 12.99 2.69 -2.73
N ALA A 63 13.16 2.12 -3.92
CA ALA A 63 13.36 2.88 -5.14
C ALA A 63 12.07 3.60 -5.59
N HIS A 64 10.91 3.03 -5.26
CA HIS A 64 9.60 3.57 -5.59
C HIS A 64 8.59 3.30 -4.47
N LEU A 65 7.69 4.27 -4.28
CA LEU A 65 6.48 4.13 -3.48
C LEU A 65 5.26 4.11 -4.40
N SER A 66 4.32 3.24 -4.15
CA SER A 66 3.05 3.22 -4.86
C SER A 66 1.87 3.33 -3.90
N LEU A 67 0.89 4.15 -4.25
CA LEU A 67 -0.30 4.44 -3.44
C LEU A 67 -1.58 4.17 -4.23
N GLU A 68 -2.64 3.81 -3.52
CA GLU A 68 -3.97 3.87 -4.12
C GLU A 68 -4.42 5.33 -4.27
N LYS A 69 -4.98 5.64 -5.44
CA LYS A 69 -5.51 6.97 -5.72
C LYS A 69 -6.82 7.17 -4.95
N LEU A 70 -6.92 8.28 -4.22
CA LEU A 70 -8.13 8.59 -3.48
C LEU A 70 -9.30 8.81 -4.44
N PHE A 71 -10.36 8.03 -4.28
CA PHE A 71 -11.66 8.28 -4.89
C PHE A 71 -12.63 8.82 -3.85
N PHE A 72 -13.41 9.83 -4.21
CA PHE A 72 -14.47 10.33 -3.37
C PHE A 72 -15.51 9.24 -3.15
N THR A 73 -15.56 8.72 -1.93
CA THR A 73 -16.60 7.80 -1.47
C THR A 73 -17.77 8.62 -0.91
N ARG A 74 -18.94 7.96 -0.76
CA ARG A 74 -20.12 8.60 -0.16
C ARG A 74 -19.91 9.01 1.30
N ASN A 75 -18.90 8.47 1.96
CA ASN A 75 -18.56 8.78 3.34
C ASN A 75 -17.43 9.81 3.41
N ILE A 76 -17.77 11.08 3.51
CA ILE A 76 -16.85 12.22 3.55
C ILE A 76 -15.89 12.12 4.75
N SER A 77 -16.37 11.67 5.91
CA SER A 77 -15.58 11.57 7.13
C SER A 77 -14.42 10.57 6.98
N SER A 78 -14.67 9.42 6.38
CA SER A 78 -13.61 8.44 6.05
C SER A 78 -12.63 8.96 5.01
N ALA A 79 -13.14 9.69 4.01
CA ALA A 79 -12.30 10.27 2.95
C ALA A 79 -11.34 11.33 3.49
N MET A 80 -11.76 12.14 4.47
CA MET A 80 -10.90 13.14 5.11
C MET A 80 -9.73 12.47 5.84
N GLY A 81 -10.00 11.47 6.67
CA GLY A 81 -8.95 10.74 7.40
C GLY A 81 -7.95 10.06 6.46
N VAL A 82 -8.42 9.45 5.37
CA VAL A 82 -7.55 8.88 4.34
C VAL A 82 -6.71 9.96 3.66
N SER A 83 -7.29 11.13 3.36
CA SER A 83 -6.57 12.25 2.75
C SER A 83 -5.45 12.78 3.65
N GLU A 84 -5.70 12.90 4.96
CA GLU A 84 -4.68 13.30 5.94
C GLU A 84 -3.51 12.29 5.98
N VAL A 85 -3.81 11.00 6.05
CA VAL A 85 -2.80 9.93 6.01
C VAL A 85 -2.00 9.96 4.72
N ARG A 86 -2.65 10.15 3.57
CA ARG A 86 -1.96 10.30 2.28
C ARG A 86 -0.99 11.47 2.28
N GLY A 87 -1.40 12.63 2.82
CA GLY A 87 -0.52 13.79 2.96
C GLY A 87 0.74 13.49 3.78
N ILE A 88 0.59 12.75 4.88
CA ILE A 88 1.71 12.29 5.72
C ILE A 88 2.65 11.37 4.95
N ILE A 89 2.11 10.41 4.20
CA ILE A 89 2.92 9.46 3.41
C ILE A 89 3.69 10.19 2.29
N LEU A 90 3.02 11.09 1.56
CA LEU A 90 3.63 11.88 0.50
C LEU A 90 4.76 12.77 1.04
N LEU A 91 4.55 13.40 2.20
CA LEU A 91 5.58 14.19 2.88
C LEU A 91 6.78 13.33 3.29
N ALA A 92 6.54 12.18 3.90
CA ALA A 92 7.60 11.25 4.31
C ALA A 92 8.43 10.73 3.13
N ALA A 93 7.77 10.49 1.98
CA ALA A 93 8.42 10.07 0.74
C ALA A 93 9.28 11.21 0.14
N GLU A 94 8.73 12.45 0.06
CA GLU A 94 9.45 13.61 -0.47
C GLU A 94 10.68 13.97 0.37
N GLN A 95 10.57 13.89 1.69
CA GLN A 95 11.72 14.10 2.60
C GLN A 95 12.90 13.16 2.30
N ARG A 96 12.62 11.99 1.73
CA ARG A 96 13.61 10.96 1.37
C ARG A 96 13.88 10.86 -0.13
N LYS A 97 13.28 11.74 -0.92
CA LYS A 97 13.38 11.73 -2.40
C LYS A 97 12.95 10.41 -3.03
N ILE A 98 11.95 9.74 -2.44
CA ILE A 98 11.37 8.52 -2.97
C ILE A 98 10.30 8.88 -4.00
N PRO A 99 10.42 8.48 -5.27
CA PRO A 99 9.40 8.70 -6.28
C PRO A 99 8.09 8.01 -5.92
N VAL A 100 6.96 8.73 -6.07
CA VAL A 100 5.63 8.22 -5.76
C VAL A 100 4.81 8.06 -7.02
N ALA A 101 4.19 6.89 -7.21
CA ALA A 101 3.21 6.61 -8.24
C ALA A 101 1.85 6.30 -7.63
N GLU A 102 0.77 6.70 -8.30
CA GLU A 102 -0.60 6.54 -7.81
C GLU A 102 -1.46 5.77 -8.82
N TYR A 103 -2.23 4.81 -8.33
CA TYR A 103 -3.07 3.93 -9.15
C TYR A 103 -4.51 3.92 -8.69
N THR A 104 -5.43 3.92 -9.64
CA THR A 104 -6.87 3.72 -9.36
C THR A 104 -7.14 2.27 -9.01
N PRO A 105 -8.21 1.96 -8.25
CA PRO A 105 -8.62 0.58 -7.98
C PRO A 105 -8.77 -0.26 -9.26
N ASN A 106 -9.30 0.32 -10.33
CA ASN A 106 -9.44 -0.37 -11.61
C ASN A 106 -8.11 -0.69 -12.27
N GLN A 107 -7.12 0.21 -12.20
CA GLN A 107 -5.77 -0.04 -12.70
C GLN A 107 -5.11 -1.18 -11.93
N VAL A 108 -5.25 -1.18 -10.59
CA VAL A 108 -4.72 -2.26 -9.74
C VAL A 108 -5.35 -3.60 -10.12
N LYS A 109 -6.68 -3.67 -10.20
CA LYS A 109 -7.40 -4.89 -10.60
C LYS A 109 -6.97 -5.38 -11.97
N GLN A 110 -6.91 -4.49 -12.95
CA GLN A 110 -6.49 -4.81 -14.32
C GLN A 110 -5.07 -5.35 -14.38
N ALA A 111 -4.14 -4.73 -13.65
CA ALA A 111 -2.73 -5.13 -13.62
C ALA A 111 -2.53 -6.51 -12.96
N ILE A 112 -3.34 -6.87 -11.97
CA ILE A 112 -3.21 -8.11 -11.21
C ILE A 112 -3.95 -9.27 -11.85
N THR A 113 -5.17 -9.04 -12.34
CA THR A 113 -6.06 -10.12 -12.80
C THR A 113 -6.34 -10.09 -14.30
N GLY A 114 -5.93 -9.04 -15.01
CA GLY A 114 -6.33 -8.80 -16.39
C GLY A 114 -7.77 -8.27 -16.53
N SER A 115 -8.48 -8.02 -15.41
CA SER A 115 -9.87 -7.55 -15.42
C SER A 115 -10.10 -6.48 -14.34
N GLY A 116 -10.55 -5.29 -14.76
CA GLY A 116 -10.93 -4.22 -13.83
C GLY A 116 -12.18 -4.53 -12.97
N ARG A 117 -12.87 -5.64 -13.26
CA ARG A 117 -14.09 -6.08 -12.54
C ARG A 117 -13.83 -7.20 -11.54
N ALA A 118 -12.56 -7.56 -11.30
CA ALA A 118 -12.20 -8.60 -10.36
C ALA A 118 -12.76 -8.31 -8.96
N ASP A 119 -13.29 -9.33 -8.32
CA ASP A 119 -13.71 -9.27 -6.93
C ASP A 119 -12.53 -9.43 -5.97
N LYS A 120 -12.79 -9.22 -4.67
CA LYS A 120 -11.76 -9.26 -3.64
C LYS A 120 -11.07 -10.62 -3.55
N ARG A 121 -11.83 -11.71 -3.65
CA ARG A 121 -11.30 -13.07 -3.58
C ARG A 121 -10.39 -13.38 -4.75
N GLN A 122 -10.80 -12.98 -5.95
CA GLN A 122 -9.98 -13.12 -7.16
C GLN A 122 -8.65 -12.37 -7.03
N MET A 123 -8.68 -11.14 -6.50
CA MET A 123 -7.48 -10.35 -6.23
C MET A 123 -6.54 -11.07 -5.26
N GLN A 124 -7.05 -11.54 -4.13
CA GLN A 124 -6.27 -12.22 -3.09
C GLN A 124 -5.63 -13.52 -3.61
N GLU A 125 -6.37 -14.32 -4.36
CA GLU A 125 -5.86 -15.56 -4.97
C GLU A 125 -4.77 -15.26 -6.01
N MET A 126 -4.93 -14.20 -6.80
CA MET A 126 -3.92 -13.81 -7.78
C MET A 126 -2.64 -13.31 -7.09
N ILE A 127 -2.74 -12.49 -6.05
CA ILE A 127 -1.59 -12.04 -5.26
C ILE A 127 -0.84 -13.22 -4.66
N LYS A 128 -1.56 -14.17 -4.05
CA LYS A 128 -0.95 -15.40 -3.52
C LYS A 128 -0.15 -16.14 -4.61
N ARG A 129 -0.72 -16.30 -5.79
CA ARG A 129 -0.07 -17.02 -6.91
C ARG A 129 1.13 -16.25 -7.48
N LEU A 130 0.95 -14.97 -7.79
CA LEU A 130 1.98 -14.14 -8.42
C LEU A 130 3.22 -13.96 -7.53
N LEU A 131 3.01 -13.88 -6.22
CA LEU A 131 4.09 -13.75 -5.24
C LEU A 131 4.51 -15.11 -4.63
N ARG A 132 3.93 -16.23 -5.09
CA ARG A 132 4.23 -17.60 -4.61
C ARG A 132 4.11 -17.74 -3.10
N LEU A 133 3.09 -17.10 -2.51
CA LEU A 133 2.85 -17.17 -1.07
C LEU A 133 2.17 -18.48 -0.71
N THR A 134 2.45 -18.97 0.49
CA THR A 134 1.81 -20.21 1.03
C THR A 134 0.34 -19.98 1.37
N GLU A 135 0.01 -18.76 1.82
CA GLU A 135 -1.33 -18.36 2.25
C GLU A 135 -1.71 -17.01 1.67
N ILE A 136 -3.00 -16.69 1.68
CA ILE A 136 -3.50 -15.36 1.35
C ILE A 136 -3.00 -14.37 2.40
N PRO A 137 -2.41 -13.22 2.01
CA PRO A 137 -1.96 -12.22 2.96
C PRO A 137 -3.09 -11.71 3.85
N THR A 138 -2.82 -11.65 5.14
CA THR A 138 -3.74 -11.10 6.14
C THR A 138 -3.02 -10.01 6.96
N PRO A 139 -3.75 -8.98 7.41
CA PRO A 139 -5.14 -8.65 7.08
C PRO A 139 -5.32 -8.20 5.62
N ASP A 140 -6.57 -7.99 5.20
CA ASP A 140 -6.93 -7.61 3.82
C ASP A 140 -6.16 -6.40 3.31
N ASP A 141 -5.95 -5.38 4.17
CA ASP A 141 -5.22 -4.16 3.83
C ASP A 141 -3.77 -4.46 3.39
N ALA A 142 -3.16 -5.52 3.93
CA ALA A 142 -1.83 -5.97 3.50
C ALA A 142 -1.84 -6.58 2.09
N ALA A 143 -2.89 -7.34 1.75
CA ALA A 143 -3.07 -7.88 0.41
C ALA A 143 -3.32 -6.77 -0.62
N ASP A 144 -4.10 -5.76 -0.23
CA ASP A 144 -4.38 -4.59 -1.07
C ASP A 144 -3.08 -3.79 -1.31
N ALA A 145 -2.27 -3.56 -0.28
CA ALA A 145 -0.97 -2.90 -0.40
C ALA A 145 0.03 -3.67 -1.30
N LEU A 146 0.09 -4.99 -1.18
CA LEU A 146 0.88 -5.83 -2.10
C LEU A 146 0.40 -5.74 -3.54
N SER A 147 -0.93 -5.66 -3.75
CA SER A 147 -1.53 -5.47 -5.07
C SER A 147 -1.11 -4.14 -5.70
N ILE A 148 -1.07 -3.07 -4.91
CA ILE A 148 -0.65 -1.74 -5.34
C ILE A 148 0.84 -1.74 -5.74
N ALA A 149 1.71 -2.37 -4.92
CA ALA A 149 3.13 -2.51 -5.24
C ALA A 149 3.37 -3.31 -6.52
N LEU A 150 2.67 -4.43 -6.67
CA LEU A 150 2.79 -5.29 -7.84
C LEU A 150 2.25 -4.62 -9.11
N CYS A 151 1.14 -3.86 -9.00
CA CYS A 151 0.62 -3.03 -10.08
C CYS A 151 1.69 -2.06 -10.61
N HIS A 152 2.40 -1.36 -9.69
CA HIS A 152 3.48 -0.46 -10.07
C HIS A 152 4.60 -1.18 -10.83
N ILE A 153 5.04 -2.33 -10.33
CA ILE A 153 6.10 -3.12 -10.98
C ILE A 153 5.67 -3.58 -12.38
N HIS A 154 4.42 -4.00 -12.57
CA HIS A 154 3.92 -4.43 -13.89
C HIS A 154 3.81 -3.28 -14.89
N ILE A 155 3.45 -2.06 -14.44
CA ILE A 155 3.32 -0.89 -15.32
C ILE A 155 4.68 -0.30 -15.72
N MET A 156 5.70 -0.43 -14.85
CA MET A 156 7.05 0.05 -15.14
C MET A 156 7.82 -0.86 -16.14
N ARG A 157 7.38 -2.10 -16.34
CA ARG A 157 7.98 -3.04 -17.27
C ARG A 157 7.54 -2.80 -18.70
#